data_a87d2ea824e368a5841f5c9995c0835b
#
_entry.id   a87d2ea824e368a5841f5c9995c0835b
#
_cell.length_a   1.000
_cell.length_b   1.000
_cell.length_c   1.000
_cell.angle_alpha   90.00
_cell.angle_beta   90.00
_cell.angle_gamma   90.00
#
_symmetry.space_group_name_H-M   'P 1'
#
loop_
_entity.id
_entity.type
_entity.pdbx_description
1 polymer ?
#
loop_
_entity_poly.entity_id
_entity_poly.type
_entity_poly.pdbx_seq_one_letter_code
_entity_poly.pdbx_strand_id
1 'polypeptide(L)'
;MAQAPKKATAKKTAAKTLNFHQQLVTNQWLLNFFNPNTLTGLKERLEHAKFEGIDEDGQTKFFHELCNSLFNKHLVDENTLRRYDLNIVKHWQQITERRNYHEGITLHLKYFQYLSLLVAEIYLDWYFAKTEDMLLGLNQQLALFNQEQSLDQQFELYSQDDLNKVAYWSATGRGK
;
A
#
# COMPACT_ATOMS: atom_id res chain seq x y z
N MET A 1 -7.69 12.19 64.36
CA MET A 1 -8.40 11.54 63.23
C MET A 1 -7.70 11.88 61.93
N ALA A 2 -6.91 10.95 61.42
CA ALA A 2 -6.13 11.15 60.20
C ALA A 2 -6.91 10.57 59.00
N GLN A 3 -7.20 11.39 57.98
CA GLN A 3 -7.85 10.94 56.75
C GLN A 3 -6.82 10.24 55.85
N ALA A 4 -7.15 9.03 55.40
CA ALA A 4 -6.39 8.25 54.45
C ALA A 4 -6.49 8.85 53.04
N PRO A 5 -5.42 8.81 52.22
CA PRO A 5 -5.42 9.34 50.83
C PRO A 5 -6.25 8.45 49.92
N LYS A 6 -7.16 9.06 49.17
CA LYS A 6 -7.94 8.39 48.11
C LYS A 6 -7.00 7.96 46.97
N LYS A 7 -6.91 6.64 46.70
CA LYS A 7 -6.27 6.06 45.53
C LYS A 7 -6.97 6.57 44.25
N ALA A 8 -6.23 7.30 43.43
CA ALA A 8 -6.67 7.65 42.09
C ALA A 8 -6.64 6.39 41.20
N THR A 9 -7.83 5.95 40.79
CA THR A 9 -8.01 4.89 39.80
C THR A 9 -7.61 5.43 38.43
N ALA A 10 -6.44 5.01 37.93
CA ALA A 10 -6.03 5.27 36.56
C ALA A 10 -7.04 4.61 35.60
N LYS A 11 -7.75 5.41 34.82
CA LYS A 11 -8.57 4.93 33.71
C LYS A 11 -7.65 4.20 32.71
N LYS A 12 -7.77 2.87 32.60
CA LYS A 12 -7.21 2.12 31.47
C LYS A 12 -7.88 2.65 30.21
N THR A 13 -7.15 3.38 29.38
CA THR A 13 -7.56 3.74 28.03
C THR A 13 -7.73 2.42 27.27
N ALA A 14 -8.95 2.16 26.78
CA ALA A 14 -9.22 0.96 25.97
C ALA A 14 -8.29 0.99 24.74
N ALA A 15 -7.52 -0.06 24.55
CA ALA A 15 -6.66 -0.19 23.39
C ALA A 15 -7.53 -0.09 22.11
N LYS A 16 -7.16 0.82 21.21
CA LYS A 16 -7.86 1.02 19.94
C LYS A 16 -7.71 -0.25 19.12
N THR A 17 -8.80 -0.94 18.83
CA THR A 17 -8.77 -2.13 17.99
C THR A 17 -8.41 -1.71 16.56
N LEU A 18 -7.21 -2.09 16.11
CA LEU A 18 -6.75 -1.83 14.75
C LEU A 18 -7.41 -2.81 13.76
N ASN A 19 -7.74 -2.31 12.57
CA ASN A 19 -8.11 -3.18 11.46
C ASN A 19 -6.90 -4.01 10.99
N PHE A 20 -7.16 -5.17 10.37
CA PHE A 20 -6.11 -6.09 9.95
C PHE A 20 -4.98 -5.41 9.13
N HIS A 21 -5.33 -4.60 8.13
CA HIS A 21 -4.34 -3.88 7.32
C HIS A 21 -3.50 -2.88 8.12
N GLN A 22 -4.02 -2.33 9.21
CA GLN A 22 -3.30 -1.43 10.11
C GLN A 22 -2.32 -2.17 11.02
N GLN A 23 -2.46 -3.48 11.16
CA GLN A 23 -1.54 -4.33 11.91
C GLN A 23 -0.35 -4.80 11.06
N LEU A 24 -0.37 -4.57 9.75
CA LEU A 24 0.69 -4.98 8.84
C LEU A 24 1.67 -3.82 8.60
N VAL A 25 2.84 -3.91 9.21
CA VAL A 25 3.90 -2.87 9.14
C VAL A 25 4.30 -2.57 7.70
N THR A 26 4.46 -3.60 6.86
CA THR A 26 4.77 -3.43 5.43
C THR A 26 3.70 -2.63 4.69
N ASN A 27 2.41 -2.84 5.01
CA ASN A 27 1.33 -2.07 4.41
C ASN A 27 1.38 -0.59 4.86
N GLN A 28 1.69 -0.33 6.12
CA GLN A 28 1.86 1.02 6.63
C GLN A 28 3.02 1.73 5.95
N TRP A 29 4.15 1.04 5.79
CA TRP A 29 5.30 1.56 5.07
C TRP A 29 4.96 1.88 3.61
N LEU A 30 4.30 0.98 2.88
CA LEU A 30 3.87 1.17 1.50
C LEU A 30 2.85 2.32 1.36
N LEU A 31 1.97 2.52 2.33
CA LEU A 31 1.01 3.62 2.30
C LEU A 31 1.68 5.00 2.43
N ASN A 32 2.89 5.09 2.98
CA ASN A 32 3.64 6.36 3.03
C ASN A 32 4.05 6.88 1.64
N PHE A 33 3.97 6.05 0.60
CA PHE A 33 4.19 6.48 -0.79
C PHE A 33 3.00 7.28 -1.35
N PHE A 34 1.88 7.33 -0.64
CA PHE A 34 0.64 7.95 -1.11
C PHE A 34 0.17 9.09 -0.19
N ASN A 35 -0.65 9.97 -0.76
CA ASN A 35 -1.32 11.04 -0.02
C ASN A 35 -2.81 11.12 -0.49
N PRO A 36 -3.80 10.75 0.34
CA PRO A 36 -3.65 10.32 1.74
C PRO A 36 -3.04 8.93 1.87
N ASN A 37 -2.31 8.71 2.96
CA ASN A 37 -1.65 7.44 3.26
C ASN A 37 -2.61 6.40 3.89
N THR A 38 -3.81 6.31 3.38
CA THR A 38 -4.85 5.37 3.85
C THR A 38 -5.53 4.68 2.69
N LEU A 39 -5.84 3.38 2.86
CA LEU A 39 -6.57 2.62 1.84
C LEU A 39 -7.95 3.22 1.54
N THR A 40 -8.65 3.73 2.56
CA THR A 40 -9.96 4.37 2.39
C THR A 40 -9.84 5.63 1.53
N GLY A 41 -8.88 6.50 1.83
CA GLY A 41 -8.69 7.72 1.06
C GLY A 41 -8.24 7.45 -0.38
N LEU A 42 -7.39 6.44 -0.62
CA LEU A 42 -7.03 6.02 -1.96
C LEU A 42 -8.25 5.46 -2.73
N LYS A 43 -9.08 4.65 -2.05
CA LYS A 43 -10.33 4.14 -2.62
C LYS A 43 -11.23 5.28 -3.05
N GLU A 44 -11.57 6.20 -2.16
CA GLU A 44 -12.46 7.36 -2.44
C GLU A 44 -12.01 8.18 -3.65
N ARG A 45 -10.70 8.28 -3.87
CA ARG A 45 -10.12 9.02 -4.99
C ARG A 45 -10.14 8.26 -6.30
N LEU A 46 -9.87 6.94 -6.27
CA LEU A 46 -9.59 6.15 -7.46
C LEU A 46 -10.75 5.23 -7.90
N GLU A 47 -11.79 5.01 -7.06
CA GLU A 47 -12.87 4.05 -7.38
C GLU A 47 -13.82 4.48 -8.51
N HIS A 48 -13.71 5.71 -8.98
CA HIS A 48 -14.58 6.20 -10.04
C HIS A 48 -14.22 5.59 -11.40
N ALA A 49 -15.24 5.10 -12.13
CA ALA A 49 -15.08 4.46 -13.45
C ALA A 49 -14.38 5.36 -14.50
N LYS A 50 -14.41 6.69 -14.32
CA LYS A 50 -13.70 7.64 -15.20
C LYS A 50 -12.18 7.43 -15.23
N PHE A 51 -11.61 6.82 -14.18
CA PHE A 51 -10.18 6.50 -14.10
C PHE A 51 -9.83 5.13 -14.69
N GLU A 52 -10.81 4.33 -15.10
CA GLU A 52 -10.56 3.07 -15.77
C GLU A 52 -10.10 3.32 -17.22
N GLY A 53 -9.18 2.50 -17.68
CA GLY A 53 -8.67 2.54 -19.04
C GLY A 53 -7.29 3.14 -19.18
N ILE A 54 -6.82 3.12 -20.41
CA ILE A 54 -5.50 3.57 -20.85
C ILE A 54 -5.71 4.73 -21.80
N ASP A 55 -4.87 5.74 -21.73
CA ASP A 55 -4.91 6.92 -22.60
C ASP A 55 -4.15 6.69 -23.93
N GLU A 56 -4.07 7.75 -24.73
CA GLU A 56 -3.41 7.73 -26.05
C GLU A 56 -1.89 7.56 -25.93
N ASP A 57 -1.29 7.95 -24.79
CA ASP A 57 0.14 7.80 -24.50
C ASP A 57 0.48 6.43 -23.92
N GLY A 58 -0.51 5.55 -23.76
CA GLY A 58 -0.34 4.20 -23.25
C GLY A 58 -0.28 4.12 -21.73
N GLN A 59 -0.63 5.17 -21.01
CA GLN A 59 -0.62 5.23 -19.56
C GLN A 59 -2.02 5.00 -18.99
N THR A 60 -2.10 4.50 -17.75
CA THR A 60 -3.39 4.41 -17.09
C THR A 60 -3.88 5.79 -16.66
N LYS A 61 -5.18 5.99 -16.65
CA LYS A 61 -5.77 7.21 -16.06
C LYS A 61 -5.52 7.30 -14.55
N PHE A 62 -5.26 6.18 -13.88
CA PHE A 62 -4.82 6.15 -12.48
C PHE A 62 -3.46 6.82 -12.29
N PHE A 63 -2.53 6.61 -13.22
CA PHE A 63 -1.21 7.26 -13.19
C PHE A 63 -1.34 8.78 -13.10
N HIS A 64 -2.17 9.39 -13.94
CA HIS A 64 -2.36 10.84 -13.92
C HIS A 64 -2.93 11.35 -12.60
N GLU A 65 -3.91 10.65 -12.02
CA GLU A 65 -4.46 11.04 -10.72
C GLU A 65 -3.42 10.91 -9.60
N LEU A 66 -2.61 9.87 -9.64
CA LEU A 66 -1.50 9.70 -8.68
C LEU A 66 -0.45 10.81 -8.81
N CYS A 67 -0.05 11.17 -10.02
CA CYS A 67 0.91 12.26 -10.26
C CYS A 67 0.40 13.60 -9.76
N ASN A 68 -0.90 13.88 -9.92
CA ASN A 68 -1.48 15.17 -9.58
C ASN A 68 -1.57 15.41 -8.07
N SER A 69 -1.93 14.39 -7.28
CA SER A 69 -2.31 14.64 -5.89
C SER A 69 -2.04 13.52 -4.89
N LEU A 70 -1.81 12.30 -5.37
CA LEU A 70 -1.85 11.14 -4.49
C LEU A 70 -0.49 10.50 -4.22
N PHE A 71 0.57 10.94 -4.91
CA PHE A 71 1.87 10.27 -4.80
C PHE A 71 2.91 11.14 -4.09
N ASN A 72 3.70 10.52 -3.21
CA ASN A 72 4.76 11.20 -2.50
C ASN A 72 6.01 11.32 -3.38
N LYS A 73 6.16 12.45 -4.06
CA LYS A 73 7.24 12.73 -5.01
C LYS A 73 8.64 12.72 -4.39
N HIS A 74 8.75 12.77 -3.05
CA HIS A 74 10.04 12.68 -2.36
C HIS A 74 10.57 11.23 -2.28
N LEU A 75 9.68 10.25 -2.33
CA LEU A 75 10.05 8.82 -2.25
C LEU A 75 10.23 8.21 -3.63
N VAL A 76 9.38 8.57 -4.59
CA VAL A 76 9.44 8.11 -5.98
C VAL A 76 9.12 9.27 -6.91
N ASP A 77 9.98 9.53 -7.87
CA ASP A 77 9.75 10.57 -8.87
C ASP A 77 8.72 10.12 -9.94
N GLU A 78 8.24 11.09 -10.71
CA GLU A 78 7.22 10.84 -11.73
C GLU A 78 7.70 9.89 -12.84
N ASN A 79 8.98 9.94 -13.20
CA ASN A 79 9.53 9.05 -14.24
C ASN A 79 9.54 7.60 -13.78
N THR A 80 9.89 7.37 -12.52
CA THR A 80 9.85 6.05 -11.89
C THR A 80 8.41 5.54 -11.80
N LEU A 81 7.45 6.38 -11.38
CA LEU A 81 6.04 6.01 -11.36
C LEU A 81 5.53 5.67 -12.76
N ARG A 82 5.91 6.45 -13.78
CA ARG A 82 5.58 6.18 -15.19
C ARG A 82 6.12 4.83 -15.65
N ARG A 83 7.34 4.48 -15.27
CA ARG A 83 7.94 3.18 -15.57
C ARG A 83 7.13 2.04 -14.97
N TYR A 84 6.69 2.16 -13.72
CA TYR A 84 5.82 1.16 -13.08
C TYR A 84 4.47 1.05 -13.82
N ASP A 85 3.84 2.18 -14.13
CA ASP A 85 2.57 2.21 -14.84
C ASP A 85 2.64 1.52 -16.20
N LEU A 86 3.64 1.86 -17.02
CA LEU A 86 3.85 1.23 -18.33
C LEU A 86 4.14 -0.27 -18.21
N ASN A 87 4.85 -0.72 -17.18
CA ASN A 87 5.08 -2.13 -16.93
C ASN A 87 3.78 -2.86 -16.57
N ILE A 88 2.97 -2.26 -15.71
CA ILE A 88 1.64 -2.77 -15.35
C ILE A 88 0.76 -2.89 -16.58
N VAL A 89 0.68 -1.84 -17.42
CA VAL A 89 -0.11 -1.82 -18.66
C VAL A 89 0.34 -2.94 -19.59
N LYS A 90 1.63 -3.07 -19.82
CA LYS A 90 2.22 -4.10 -20.69
C LYS A 90 1.78 -5.50 -20.25
N HIS A 91 1.95 -5.81 -18.98
CA HIS A 91 1.58 -7.14 -18.45
C HIS A 91 0.07 -7.36 -18.45
N TRP A 92 -0.72 -6.33 -18.12
CA TRP A 92 -2.18 -6.41 -18.16
C TRP A 92 -2.69 -6.71 -19.58
N GLN A 93 -2.17 -6.02 -20.57
CA GLN A 93 -2.52 -6.27 -21.97
C GLN A 93 -2.18 -7.69 -22.39
N GLN A 94 -0.99 -8.18 -22.05
CA GLN A 94 -0.55 -9.55 -22.37
C GLN A 94 -1.48 -10.60 -21.79
N ILE A 95 -1.87 -10.49 -20.51
CA ILE A 95 -2.71 -11.51 -19.86
C ILE A 95 -4.17 -11.42 -20.27
N THR A 96 -4.64 -10.25 -20.74
CA THR A 96 -6.03 -10.05 -21.15
C THR A 96 -6.27 -10.18 -22.66
N GLU A 97 -5.21 -10.16 -23.48
CA GLU A 97 -5.29 -10.16 -24.96
C GLU A 97 -6.20 -11.24 -25.49
N ARG A 98 -5.98 -12.49 -25.10
CA ARG A 98 -6.77 -13.65 -25.56
C ARG A 98 -8.25 -13.50 -25.17
N ARG A 99 -8.52 -13.08 -23.94
CA ARG A 99 -9.87 -12.90 -23.44
C ARG A 99 -10.59 -11.76 -24.15
N ASN A 100 -9.91 -10.63 -24.30
CA ASN A 100 -10.45 -9.47 -25.02
C ASN A 100 -10.82 -9.83 -26.45
N TYR A 101 -9.98 -10.61 -27.13
CA TYR A 101 -10.24 -11.07 -28.49
C TYR A 101 -11.49 -11.98 -28.55
N HIS A 102 -11.59 -12.97 -27.66
CA HIS A 102 -12.72 -13.93 -27.67
C HIS A 102 -14.04 -13.32 -27.24
N GLU A 103 -14.03 -12.40 -26.29
CA GLU A 103 -15.24 -11.78 -25.73
C GLU A 103 -15.63 -10.50 -26.50
N GLY A 104 -14.78 -9.99 -27.39
CA GLY A 104 -15.02 -8.74 -28.14
C GLY A 104 -15.11 -7.50 -27.24
N ILE A 105 -14.48 -7.54 -26.07
CA ILE A 105 -14.48 -6.45 -25.08
C ILE A 105 -13.04 -6.14 -24.65
N THR A 106 -12.81 -4.90 -24.20
CA THR A 106 -11.54 -4.53 -23.59
C THR A 106 -11.68 -4.53 -22.06
N LEU A 107 -10.93 -5.40 -21.42
CA LEU A 107 -10.87 -5.46 -19.96
C LEU A 107 -9.97 -4.34 -19.42
N HIS A 108 -10.55 -3.51 -18.58
CA HIS A 108 -9.82 -2.45 -17.89
C HIS A 108 -9.49 -2.83 -16.44
N LEU A 109 -8.32 -2.39 -15.98
CA LEU A 109 -7.95 -2.49 -14.56
C LEU A 109 -8.95 -1.72 -13.70
N LYS A 110 -9.34 -2.33 -12.59
CA LYS A 110 -10.04 -1.64 -11.51
C LYS A 110 -9.01 -1.04 -10.56
N TYR A 111 -9.38 0.02 -9.83
CA TYR A 111 -8.46 0.74 -8.93
C TYR A 111 -7.71 -0.19 -7.96
N PHE A 112 -8.39 -1.17 -7.38
CA PHE A 112 -7.77 -2.09 -6.41
C PHE A 112 -6.80 -3.07 -7.07
N GLN A 113 -7.04 -3.48 -8.32
CA GLN A 113 -6.12 -4.29 -9.12
C GLN A 113 -4.87 -3.48 -9.46
N TYR A 114 -5.08 -2.25 -9.94
CA TYR A 114 -3.99 -1.33 -10.26
C TYR A 114 -3.12 -1.03 -9.04
N LEU A 115 -3.72 -0.64 -7.91
CA LEU A 115 -2.97 -0.38 -6.67
C LEU A 115 -2.20 -1.61 -6.17
N SER A 116 -2.78 -2.80 -6.28
CA SER A 116 -2.11 -4.05 -5.89
C SER A 116 -0.86 -4.30 -6.73
N LEU A 117 -0.94 -4.08 -8.05
CA LEU A 117 0.20 -4.21 -8.95
C LEU A 117 1.24 -3.11 -8.72
N LEU A 118 0.80 -1.86 -8.52
CA LEU A 118 1.70 -0.74 -8.24
C LEU A 118 2.49 -0.95 -6.95
N VAL A 119 1.84 -1.42 -5.90
CA VAL A 119 2.49 -1.77 -4.63
C VAL A 119 3.53 -2.88 -4.84
N ALA A 120 3.24 -3.87 -5.70
CA ALA A 120 4.21 -4.91 -6.06
C ALA A 120 5.42 -4.33 -6.80
N GLU A 121 5.22 -3.45 -7.79
CA GLU A 121 6.30 -2.78 -8.51
C GLU A 121 7.19 -1.96 -7.56
N ILE A 122 6.60 -1.18 -6.66
CA ILE A 122 7.34 -0.40 -5.65
C ILE A 122 8.16 -1.33 -4.77
N TYR A 123 7.53 -2.40 -4.23
CA TYR A 123 8.21 -3.34 -3.34
C TYR A 123 9.40 -3.99 -4.02
N LEU A 124 9.22 -4.50 -5.24
CA LEU A 124 10.27 -5.20 -5.99
C LEU A 124 11.40 -4.25 -6.41
N ASP A 125 11.08 -3.04 -6.87
CA ASP A 125 12.10 -2.06 -7.22
C ASP A 125 12.96 -1.69 -6.01
N TRP A 126 12.33 -1.45 -4.85
CA TRP A 126 13.07 -1.16 -3.62
C TRP A 126 13.85 -2.36 -3.11
N TYR A 127 13.27 -3.56 -3.18
CA TYR A 127 13.95 -4.79 -2.80
C TYR A 127 15.23 -5.03 -3.60
N PHE A 128 15.20 -4.82 -4.92
CA PHE A 128 16.37 -5.07 -5.79
C PHE A 128 17.34 -3.89 -5.91
N ALA A 129 16.86 -2.66 -5.85
CA ALA A 129 17.67 -1.47 -6.11
C ALA A 129 18.01 -0.66 -4.86
N LYS A 130 17.25 -0.77 -3.76
CA LYS A 130 17.34 0.07 -2.57
C LYS A 130 17.10 -0.73 -1.28
N THR A 131 17.65 -1.93 -1.19
CA THR A 131 17.39 -2.88 -0.10
C THR A 131 17.67 -2.30 1.29
N GLU A 132 18.76 -1.54 1.43
CA GLU A 132 19.16 -0.91 2.70
C GLU A 132 18.18 0.18 3.12
N ASP A 133 17.77 1.05 2.18
CA ASP A 133 16.79 2.11 2.43
C ASP A 133 15.42 1.51 2.76
N MET A 134 15.04 0.44 2.08
CA MET A 134 13.82 -0.31 2.33
C MET A 134 13.81 -0.88 3.76
N LEU A 135 14.89 -1.56 4.13
CA LEU A 135 15.03 -2.16 5.46
C LEU A 135 15.00 -1.09 6.56
N LEU A 136 15.68 0.04 6.33
CA LEU A 136 15.65 1.17 7.23
C LEU A 136 14.23 1.72 7.41
N GLY A 137 13.51 1.95 6.31
CA GLY A 137 12.14 2.47 6.33
C GLY A 137 11.14 1.52 7.00
N LEU A 138 11.25 0.22 6.75
CA LEU A 138 10.44 -0.82 7.40
C LEU A 138 10.71 -0.87 8.92
N ASN A 139 11.98 -0.79 9.33
CA ASN A 139 12.35 -0.82 10.74
C ASN A 139 11.94 0.46 11.49
N GLN A 140 11.97 1.61 10.84
CA GLN A 140 11.40 2.85 11.38
C GLN A 140 9.88 2.71 11.61
N GLN A 141 9.16 2.17 10.62
CA GLN A 141 7.72 1.93 10.74
C GLN A 141 7.40 0.90 11.84
N LEU A 142 8.20 -0.15 11.97
CA LEU A 142 8.05 -1.16 13.03
C LEU A 142 8.30 -0.56 14.42
N ALA A 143 9.29 0.31 14.56
CA ALA A 143 9.56 1.00 15.83
C ALA A 143 8.36 1.87 16.24
N LEU A 144 7.77 2.61 15.31
CA LEU A 144 6.55 3.39 15.56
C LEU A 144 5.39 2.47 15.98
N PHE A 145 5.18 1.37 15.27
CA PHE A 145 4.15 0.39 15.60
C PHE A 145 4.32 -0.17 17.01
N ASN A 146 5.54 -0.58 17.38
CA ASN A 146 5.85 -1.10 18.72
C ASN A 146 5.55 -0.07 19.83
N GLN A 147 5.83 1.22 19.58
CA GLN A 147 5.55 2.31 20.52
C GLN A 147 4.04 2.57 20.68
N GLU A 148 3.32 2.63 19.55
CA GLU A 148 1.89 2.95 19.54
C GLU A 148 1.02 1.85 20.14
N GLN A 149 1.40 0.59 19.95
CA GLN A 149 0.61 -0.54 20.44
C GLN A 149 0.81 -0.84 21.94
N SER A 150 1.84 -0.27 22.58
CA SER A 150 2.16 -0.54 23.99
C SER A 150 2.15 -2.04 24.31
N LEU A 151 2.73 -2.84 23.42
CA LEU A 151 2.74 -4.29 23.49
C LEU A 151 3.59 -4.75 24.70
N ASP A 152 3.14 -5.81 25.39
CA ASP A 152 3.93 -6.45 26.44
C ASP A 152 5.21 -7.06 25.89
N GLN A 153 5.18 -7.47 24.61
CA GLN A 153 6.32 -7.94 23.85
C GLN A 153 6.42 -7.15 22.54
N GLN A 154 7.57 -6.49 22.32
CA GLN A 154 7.84 -5.79 21.09
C GLN A 154 8.30 -6.77 20.00
N PHE A 155 7.95 -6.47 18.75
CA PHE A 155 8.46 -7.21 17.61
C PHE A 155 9.92 -6.83 17.36
N GLU A 156 10.73 -7.85 17.03
CA GLU A 156 12.13 -7.67 16.63
C GLU A 156 12.22 -6.95 15.27
N LEU A 157 13.32 -6.23 15.06
CA LEU A 157 13.56 -5.54 13.80
C LEU A 157 13.74 -6.53 12.65
N TYR A 158 13.26 -6.14 11.48
CA TYR A 158 13.46 -6.91 10.26
C TYR A 158 14.95 -7.02 9.93
N SER A 159 15.35 -8.19 9.51
CA SER A 159 16.61 -8.48 8.83
C SER A 159 16.43 -8.49 7.31
N GLN A 160 17.51 -8.54 6.56
CA GLN A 160 17.45 -8.66 5.10
C GLN A 160 16.77 -9.96 4.65
N ASP A 161 16.92 -11.04 5.41
CA ASP A 161 16.30 -12.33 5.12
C ASP A 161 14.75 -12.30 5.23
N ASP A 162 14.21 -11.38 6.03
CA ASP A 162 12.78 -11.22 6.18
C ASP A 162 12.12 -10.58 4.96
N LEU A 163 12.87 -9.79 4.19
CA LEU A 163 12.40 -9.16 2.97
C LEU A 163 12.08 -10.15 1.85
N ASN A 164 12.57 -11.39 1.91
CA ASN A 164 12.27 -12.43 0.94
C ASN A 164 10.85 -13.02 1.09
N LYS A 165 10.16 -12.71 2.18
CA LYS A 165 8.89 -13.34 2.56
C LYS A 165 7.74 -12.36 2.37
N VAL A 166 7.19 -12.31 1.16
CA VAL A 166 6.06 -11.42 0.83
C VAL A 166 4.85 -12.26 0.49
N ALA A 167 3.71 -11.95 1.11
CA ALA A 167 2.42 -12.54 0.80
C ALA A 167 1.46 -11.47 0.29
N TYR A 168 0.91 -11.70 -0.90
CA TYR A 168 -0.18 -10.88 -1.45
C TYR A 168 -1.51 -11.55 -1.14
N TRP A 169 -2.38 -10.83 -0.44
CA TRP A 169 -3.72 -11.31 -0.12
C TRP A 169 -4.76 -10.59 -0.95
N SER A 170 -5.48 -11.33 -1.77
CA SER A 170 -6.60 -10.81 -2.56
C SER A 170 -7.89 -11.51 -2.15
N ALA A 171 -8.93 -10.73 -1.83
CA ALA A 171 -10.23 -11.31 -1.49
C ALA A 171 -10.81 -12.06 -2.70
N THR A 172 -11.34 -13.25 -2.49
CA THR A 172 -12.00 -14.05 -3.54
C THR A 172 -13.21 -13.32 -4.14
N GLY A 173 -13.45 -13.50 -5.45
CA GLY A 173 -14.61 -12.89 -6.14
C GLY A 173 -14.44 -11.44 -6.60
N ARG A 174 -13.25 -10.85 -6.47
CA ARG A 174 -12.95 -9.49 -6.92
C ARG A 174 -12.57 -9.39 -8.41
N GLY A 175 -12.74 -10.45 -9.19
CA GLY A 175 -12.40 -10.51 -10.61
C GLY A 175 -13.58 -10.84 -11.54
N LYS A 176 -14.83 -10.51 -11.15
CA LYS A 176 -16.00 -10.62 -12.05
C LYS A 176 -16.29 -9.31 -12.71
#